data_23dc05fd97abf1c5ced3cfb2f339d63c
#
_entry.id   23dc05fd97abf1c5ced3cfb2f339d63c
#
_cell.length_a   1.000
_cell.length_b   1.000
_cell.length_c   1.000
_cell.angle_alpha   90.00
_cell.angle_beta   90.00
_cell.angle_gamma   90.00
#
_symmetry.space_group_name_H-M   'P 1'
#
loop_
_entity.id
_entity.type
_entity.pdbx_description
1 polymer ?
#
loop_
_entity_poly.entity_id
_entity_poly.type
_entity_poly.pdbx_seq_one_letter_code
_entity_poly.pdbx_strand_id
1 'polypeptide(L)'
;MKKYDVIIIGTGAANIVLDAALKQGLQCAVIEKGKFGGTCLTRGCIPTKVLATAADYIREIQDLPKIGVEVEPAKMNWDIISRRVWEKIDEHKEVLRHYQKYANLAIYQGSGFFTGEKTLQVKLHDGSLSEEMTAEKIIIDVGARTNLPEISGREATGYICSETLFGDKYPKQPYKSLIIVGGGPIGCEFSHIFAAAGTKVTVVQHNNRLLSKADEDISEQIRQNMEAFGIKTYLNANLLEAKKADDQKTLLFEDRETGERIEVTGEEIMYATGIKPVSKELKIENTSIEMDERGWIKTNEFLETSVNGIWAIGDINGQPAFRHKANYEADILAHNLFGGNEPGKWRWARYDVVPAVTFTYPQVAQVGLTETEAREKGYAVKIGKQFYHNTAKGYALGFTSGDGMDGFVKLIVDGATNNILGVHVIGAQASLLIQPFINMLNMGTVTLKPINEEIGSETAQELRKLGLTRTLDPHSVISVGETMTPHPSLAEVIMWTQYYFEGK
;
A
#
# COMPACT_ATOMS: atom_id res chain seq x y z
N MET A 1 8.89 -35.34 -8.06
CA MET A 1 7.97 -34.32 -7.56
C MET A 1 8.01 -34.30 -6.05
N LYS A 2 8.39 -33.17 -5.45
CA LYS A 2 8.40 -32.99 -3.99
C LYS A 2 7.00 -32.67 -3.48
N LYS A 3 6.66 -33.16 -2.29
CA LYS A 3 5.37 -32.88 -1.64
C LYS A 3 5.60 -32.12 -0.34
N TYR A 4 4.78 -31.08 -0.13
CA TYR A 4 4.74 -30.27 1.08
C TYR A 4 3.30 -30.22 1.63
N ASP A 5 3.15 -29.87 2.89
CA ASP A 5 1.83 -29.55 3.44
C ASP A 5 1.41 -28.16 2.99
N VAL A 6 2.38 -27.22 2.95
CA VAL A 6 2.15 -25.80 2.60
C VAL A 6 3.23 -25.29 1.66
N ILE A 7 2.84 -24.61 0.57
CA ILE A 7 3.73 -23.82 -0.26
C ILE A 7 3.30 -22.35 -0.19
N ILE A 8 4.26 -21.47 0.05
CA ILE A 8 4.06 -20.02 0.03
C ILE A 8 4.88 -19.39 -1.09
N ILE A 9 4.23 -18.60 -1.94
CA ILE A 9 4.87 -17.89 -3.05
C ILE A 9 4.90 -16.40 -2.72
N GLY A 10 6.07 -15.89 -2.35
CA GLY A 10 6.31 -14.53 -1.85
C GLY A 10 6.46 -14.48 -0.34
N THR A 11 7.24 -13.51 0.15
CA THR A 11 7.56 -13.32 1.57
C THR A 11 7.09 -11.96 2.09
N GLY A 12 5.96 -11.49 1.60
CA GLY A 12 5.31 -10.27 2.06
C GLY A 12 4.54 -10.49 3.37
N ALA A 13 3.22 -10.36 3.32
CA ALA A 13 2.34 -10.60 4.46
C ALA A 13 2.22 -12.10 4.79
N ALA A 14 2.37 -12.98 3.79
CA ALA A 14 2.27 -14.42 3.96
C ALA A 14 3.31 -15.02 4.92
N ASN A 15 4.31 -14.28 5.36
CA ASN A 15 5.18 -14.68 6.46
C ASN A 15 4.38 -15.00 7.74
N ILE A 16 3.28 -14.29 8.00
CA ILE A 16 2.37 -14.56 9.13
C ILE A 16 1.76 -15.96 9.00
N VAL A 17 1.35 -16.32 7.78
CA VAL A 17 0.77 -17.64 7.47
C VAL A 17 1.83 -18.72 7.57
N LEU A 18 3.05 -18.46 7.08
CA LEU A 18 4.19 -19.38 7.16
C LEU A 18 4.56 -19.69 8.60
N ASP A 19 4.65 -18.66 9.46
CA ASP A 19 4.95 -18.82 10.86
C ASP A 19 3.91 -19.68 11.59
N ALA A 20 2.63 -19.51 11.26
CA ALA A 20 1.55 -20.31 11.82
C ALA A 20 1.65 -21.77 11.39
N ALA A 21 1.96 -22.05 10.13
CA ALA A 21 2.14 -23.42 9.61
C ALA A 21 3.37 -24.10 10.24
N LEU A 22 4.50 -23.37 10.34
CA LEU A 22 5.74 -23.90 10.93
C LEU A 22 5.57 -24.23 12.43
N LYS A 23 4.81 -23.42 13.18
CA LYS A 23 4.50 -23.70 14.61
C LYS A 23 3.72 -25.00 14.79
N GLN A 24 2.97 -25.44 13.78
CA GLN A 24 2.27 -26.73 13.79
C GLN A 24 3.16 -27.90 13.34
N GLY A 25 4.41 -27.67 13.02
CA GLY A 25 5.37 -28.69 12.57
C GLY A 25 5.16 -29.17 11.13
N LEU A 26 4.36 -28.44 10.33
CA LEU A 26 4.07 -28.79 8.94
C LEU A 26 5.32 -28.69 8.06
N GLN A 27 5.40 -29.53 7.04
CA GLN A 27 6.46 -29.46 6.01
C GLN A 27 6.13 -28.35 5.03
N CYS A 28 6.88 -27.27 5.09
CA CYS A 28 6.64 -26.05 4.30
C CYS A 28 7.68 -25.85 3.20
N ALA A 29 7.26 -25.18 2.14
CA ALA A 29 8.17 -24.56 1.17
C ALA A 29 7.83 -23.07 1.02
N VAL A 30 8.86 -22.24 0.94
CA VAL A 30 8.72 -20.81 0.63
C VAL A 30 9.53 -20.47 -0.61
N ILE A 31 8.93 -19.71 -1.51
CA ILE A 31 9.51 -19.28 -2.77
C ILE A 31 9.61 -17.75 -2.76
N GLU A 32 10.81 -17.20 -2.89
CA GLU A 32 11.03 -15.75 -2.93
C GLU A 32 11.95 -15.37 -4.09
N LYS A 33 11.48 -14.50 -4.97
CA LYS A 33 12.23 -14.00 -6.13
C LYS A 33 13.26 -12.95 -5.76
N GLY A 34 13.01 -12.19 -4.71
CA GLY A 34 13.82 -11.02 -4.33
C GLY A 34 14.39 -11.12 -2.93
N LYS A 35 14.29 -10.02 -2.22
CA LYS A 35 14.68 -9.91 -0.81
C LYS A 35 13.53 -10.36 0.09
N PHE A 36 13.81 -11.15 1.11
CA PHE A 36 12.83 -11.58 2.10
C PHE A 36 12.17 -10.41 2.84
N GLY A 37 10.88 -10.53 3.19
CA GLY A 37 10.10 -9.46 3.84
C GLY A 37 9.25 -8.61 2.89
N GLY A 38 9.33 -8.89 1.58
CA GLY A 38 8.47 -8.29 0.56
C GLY A 38 8.73 -6.80 0.31
N THR A 39 7.86 -6.20 -0.49
CA THR A 39 7.98 -4.80 -0.94
C THR A 39 8.03 -3.80 0.22
N CYS A 40 7.21 -3.98 1.24
CA CYS A 40 7.11 -3.03 2.35
C CYS A 40 8.45 -2.82 3.06
N LEU A 41 9.16 -3.90 3.40
CA LEU A 41 10.46 -3.83 4.08
C LEU A 41 11.57 -3.33 3.14
N THR A 42 11.57 -3.79 1.89
CA THR A 42 12.79 -3.74 1.07
C THR A 42 12.80 -2.62 0.03
N ARG A 43 11.64 -2.11 -0.39
CA ARG A 43 11.52 -1.12 -1.48
C ARG A 43 10.22 -0.31 -1.49
N GLY A 44 9.51 -0.27 -0.37
CA GLY A 44 8.21 0.39 -0.25
C GLY A 44 8.08 1.19 1.03
N CYS A 45 7.11 0.82 1.88
CA CYS A 45 6.67 1.59 3.03
C CYS A 45 7.80 2.04 3.96
N ILE A 46 8.63 1.09 4.40
CA ILE A 46 9.60 1.35 5.47
C ILE A 46 10.74 2.26 4.99
N PRO A 47 11.48 1.95 3.91
CA PRO A 47 12.54 2.83 3.44
C PRO A 47 12.03 4.21 2.99
N THR A 48 10.82 4.28 2.41
CA THR A 48 10.20 5.56 2.07
C THR A 48 9.92 6.39 3.32
N LYS A 49 9.46 5.78 4.43
CA LYS A 49 9.17 6.54 5.66
C LYS A 49 10.42 7.00 6.39
N VAL A 50 11.56 6.32 6.23
CA VAL A 50 12.84 6.86 6.70
C VAL A 50 13.16 8.20 6.01
N LEU A 51 12.90 8.29 4.69
CA LEU A 51 13.07 9.52 3.91
C LEU A 51 12.01 10.56 4.25
N ALA A 52 10.73 10.16 4.28
CA ALA A 52 9.61 11.06 4.52
C ALA A 52 9.68 11.72 5.90
N THR A 53 10.03 10.95 6.95
CA THR A 53 10.18 11.51 8.30
C THR A 53 11.25 12.61 8.35
N ALA A 54 12.38 12.44 7.63
CA ALA A 54 13.38 13.49 7.55
C ALA A 54 12.87 14.72 6.79
N ALA A 55 12.06 14.50 5.74
CA ALA A 55 11.40 15.57 4.98
C ALA A 55 10.38 16.33 5.84
N ASP A 56 9.58 15.61 6.64
CA ASP A 56 8.62 16.21 7.57
C ASP A 56 9.31 17.18 8.54
N TYR A 57 10.42 16.76 9.17
CA TYR A 57 11.17 17.62 10.07
C TYR A 57 11.75 18.85 9.39
N ILE A 58 12.20 18.76 8.12
CA ILE A 58 12.61 19.96 7.37
C ILE A 58 11.44 20.94 7.25
N ARG A 59 10.23 20.45 6.97
CA ARG A 59 9.03 21.28 6.86
C ARG A 59 8.60 21.85 8.22
N GLU A 60 8.61 21.03 9.27
CA GLU A 60 8.30 21.48 10.63
C GLU A 60 9.25 22.59 11.07
N ILE A 61 10.56 22.46 10.81
CA ILE A 61 11.55 23.51 11.13
C ILE A 61 11.27 24.79 10.34
N GLN A 62 10.83 24.68 9.08
CA GLN A 62 10.45 25.86 8.28
C GLN A 62 9.20 26.57 8.82
N ASP A 63 8.32 25.87 9.53
CA ASP A 63 7.10 26.42 10.13
C ASP A 63 7.33 27.02 11.53
N LEU A 64 8.42 26.68 12.25
CA LEU A 64 8.71 27.17 13.60
C LEU A 64 8.69 28.71 13.75
N PRO A 65 9.14 29.52 12.79
CA PRO A 65 9.04 30.97 12.88
C PRO A 65 7.60 31.50 13.01
N LYS A 66 6.59 30.76 12.52
CA LYS A 66 5.17 31.13 12.65
C LYS A 66 4.71 31.19 14.10
N ILE A 67 5.38 30.44 14.98
CA ILE A 67 5.07 30.37 16.41
C ILE A 67 6.13 31.04 17.29
N GLY A 68 7.00 31.86 16.69
CA GLY A 68 8.01 32.64 17.40
C GLY A 68 9.28 31.87 17.78
N VAL A 69 9.56 30.74 17.16
CA VAL A 69 10.82 29.99 17.36
C VAL A 69 11.77 30.27 16.22
N GLU A 70 12.86 30.95 16.49
CA GLU A 70 13.91 31.25 15.49
C GLU A 70 14.85 30.05 15.35
N VAL A 71 15.10 29.63 14.11
CA VAL A 71 15.99 28.52 13.78
C VAL A 71 16.79 28.82 12.51
N GLU A 72 18.01 28.29 12.47
CA GLU A 72 18.79 28.30 11.22
C GLU A 72 18.19 27.31 10.20
N PRO A 73 18.30 27.59 8.89
CA PRO A 73 17.80 26.72 7.85
C PRO A 73 18.40 25.31 7.94
N ALA A 74 17.55 24.31 8.14
CA ALA A 74 17.97 22.93 8.21
C ALA A 74 18.19 22.33 6.81
N LYS A 75 19.11 21.35 6.73
CA LYS A 75 19.38 20.58 5.51
C LYS A 75 19.39 19.09 5.82
N MET A 76 18.91 18.29 4.89
CA MET A 76 19.04 16.85 4.98
C MET A 76 20.49 16.40 4.82
N ASN A 77 20.99 15.59 5.75
CA ASN A 77 22.24 14.87 5.57
C ASN A 77 21.95 13.56 4.85
N TRP A 78 22.12 13.56 3.53
CA TRP A 78 21.75 12.41 2.68
C TRP A 78 22.53 11.15 3.02
N ASP A 79 23.79 11.25 3.42
CA ASP A 79 24.62 10.10 3.77
C ASP A 79 24.11 9.38 5.04
N ILE A 80 23.71 10.16 6.06
CA ILE A 80 23.13 9.61 7.29
C ILE A 80 21.78 8.95 7.00
N ILE A 81 20.92 9.64 6.24
CA ILE A 81 19.59 9.13 5.92
C ILE A 81 19.71 7.87 5.05
N SER A 82 20.56 7.88 4.04
CA SER A 82 20.81 6.72 3.16
C SER A 82 21.29 5.51 3.95
N ARG A 83 22.23 5.71 4.88
CA ARG A 83 22.69 4.63 5.77
C ARG A 83 21.53 4.01 6.54
N ARG A 84 20.66 4.82 7.15
CA ARG A 84 19.46 4.35 7.87
C ARG A 84 18.47 3.61 6.96
N VAL A 85 18.32 4.07 5.73
CA VAL A 85 17.50 3.37 4.71
C VAL A 85 18.06 1.97 4.46
N TRP A 86 19.37 1.86 4.24
CA TRP A 86 20.01 0.57 3.93
C TRP A 86 20.09 -0.35 5.15
N GLU A 87 20.36 0.17 6.34
CA GLU A 87 20.28 -0.59 7.60
C GLU A 87 18.92 -1.27 7.73
N LYS A 88 17.84 -0.53 7.41
CA LYS A 88 16.48 -1.08 7.50
C LYS A 88 16.16 -2.08 6.40
N ILE A 89 16.60 -1.81 5.17
CA ILE A 89 16.44 -2.76 4.05
C ILE A 89 17.21 -4.06 4.35
N ASP A 90 18.39 -3.97 4.92
CA ASP A 90 19.26 -5.12 5.21
C ASP A 90 18.69 -6.08 6.27
N GLU A 91 17.67 -5.68 7.03
CA GLU A 91 16.91 -6.59 7.90
C GLU A 91 16.31 -7.79 7.14
N HIS A 92 16.14 -7.69 5.82
CA HIS A 92 15.73 -8.82 4.99
C HIS A 92 16.66 -10.04 5.15
N LYS A 93 17.95 -9.82 5.46
CA LYS A 93 18.95 -10.86 5.71
C LYS A 93 18.66 -11.59 7.02
N GLU A 94 18.18 -10.86 8.04
CA GLU A 94 17.79 -11.44 9.33
C GLU A 94 16.51 -12.29 9.17
N VAL A 95 15.54 -11.80 8.37
CA VAL A 95 14.34 -12.57 8.04
C VAL A 95 14.72 -13.90 7.38
N LEU A 96 15.60 -13.88 6.39
CA LEU A 96 16.08 -15.11 5.75
C LEU A 96 16.80 -16.03 6.75
N ARG A 97 17.72 -15.48 7.58
CA ARG A 97 18.43 -16.26 8.61
C ARG A 97 17.49 -16.86 9.65
N HIS A 98 16.41 -16.17 9.99
CA HIS A 98 15.37 -16.70 10.85
C HIS A 98 14.75 -17.96 10.26
N TYR A 99 14.30 -17.90 9.01
CA TYR A 99 13.67 -19.02 8.35
C TYR A 99 14.62 -20.18 8.06
N GLN A 100 15.89 -19.94 7.83
CA GLN A 100 16.92 -20.99 7.64
C GLN A 100 17.11 -21.89 8.87
N LYS A 101 16.63 -21.50 10.04
CA LYS A 101 16.70 -22.31 11.27
C LYS A 101 15.67 -23.42 11.35
N TYR A 102 14.63 -23.37 10.52
CA TYR A 102 13.55 -24.36 10.54
C TYR A 102 13.90 -25.58 9.69
N ALA A 103 14.03 -26.75 10.32
CA ALA A 103 14.33 -28.01 9.64
C ALA A 103 13.19 -28.49 8.73
N ASN A 104 11.95 -28.06 9.02
CA ASN A 104 10.75 -28.39 8.26
C ASN A 104 10.39 -27.32 7.20
N LEU A 105 11.33 -26.44 6.83
CA LEU A 105 11.16 -25.44 5.78
C LEU A 105 12.15 -25.59 4.67
N ALA A 106 11.68 -25.77 3.44
CA ALA A 106 12.47 -25.65 2.22
C ALA A 106 12.40 -24.21 1.68
N ILE A 107 13.54 -23.59 1.42
CA ILE A 107 13.62 -22.22 0.91
C ILE A 107 14.10 -22.27 -0.54
N TYR A 108 13.30 -21.70 -1.45
CA TYR A 108 13.62 -21.57 -2.87
C TYR A 108 13.81 -20.09 -3.23
N GLN A 109 15.03 -19.69 -3.56
CA GLN A 109 15.34 -18.34 -4.01
C GLN A 109 15.25 -18.29 -5.54
N GLY A 110 14.14 -17.74 -6.04
CA GLY A 110 13.83 -17.70 -7.47
C GLY A 110 12.38 -17.38 -7.76
N SER A 111 12.03 -17.44 -9.05
CA SER A 111 10.69 -17.16 -9.54
C SER A 111 9.86 -18.43 -9.64
N GLY A 112 8.85 -18.57 -8.77
CA GLY A 112 7.90 -19.68 -8.82
C GLY A 112 6.86 -19.49 -9.93
N PHE A 113 6.46 -20.59 -10.58
CA PHE A 113 5.41 -20.60 -11.58
C PHE A 113 4.68 -21.95 -11.60
N PHE A 114 3.43 -21.94 -12.00
CA PHE A 114 2.61 -23.14 -12.11
C PHE A 114 2.96 -23.92 -13.39
N THR A 115 3.09 -25.25 -13.26
CA THR A 115 3.23 -26.20 -14.37
C THR A 115 1.97 -27.04 -14.58
N GLY A 116 1.03 -26.98 -13.65
CA GLY A 116 -0.29 -27.63 -13.66
C GLY A 116 -1.13 -27.12 -12.51
N GLU A 117 -2.32 -27.65 -12.32
CA GLU A 117 -3.36 -27.15 -11.40
C GLU A 117 -2.83 -26.86 -9.99
N LYS A 118 -2.06 -27.77 -9.41
CA LYS A 118 -1.40 -27.65 -8.09
C LYS A 118 0.08 -27.99 -8.15
N THR A 119 0.69 -27.88 -9.31
CA THR A 119 2.11 -28.22 -9.52
C THR A 119 2.89 -26.96 -9.83
N LEU A 120 4.03 -26.81 -9.20
CA LEU A 120 4.90 -25.65 -9.27
C LEU A 120 6.34 -26.04 -9.57
N GLN A 121 7.04 -25.16 -10.28
CA GLN A 121 8.51 -25.14 -10.37
C GLN A 121 9.05 -23.77 -10.03
N VAL A 122 10.31 -23.70 -9.68
CA VAL A 122 11.02 -22.45 -9.42
C VAL A 122 12.18 -22.32 -10.40
N LYS A 123 12.24 -21.21 -11.12
CA LYS A 123 13.44 -20.78 -11.82
C LYS A 123 14.36 -20.12 -10.80
N LEU A 124 15.38 -20.84 -10.38
CA LEU A 124 16.36 -20.41 -9.37
C LEU A 124 17.23 -19.26 -9.87
N HIS A 125 17.91 -18.56 -8.95
CA HIS A 125 18.77 -17.42 -9.29
C HIS A 125 19.97 -17.80 -10.18
N ASP A 126 20.44 -19.04 -10.11
CA ASP A 126 21.49 -19.59 -10.99
C ASP A 126 20.99 -19.97 -12.41
N GLY A 127 19.69 -19.77 -12.66
CA GLY A 127 19.02 -20.07 -13.93
C GLY A 127 18.51 -21.50 -14.06
N SER A 128 18.84 -22.40 -13.13
CA SER A 128 18.35 -23.79 -13.13
C SER A 128 16.86 -23.84 -12.72
N LEU A 129 16.20 -24.97 -13.03
CA LEU A 129 14.85 -25.25 -12.57
C LEU A 129 14.89 -26.20 -11.36
N SER A 130 14.05 -25.92 -10.38
CA SER A 130 13.80 -26.87 -9.30
C SER A 130 13.12 -28.13 -9.80
N GLU A 131 13.10 -29.19 -8.97
CA GLU A 131 12.13 -30.25 -9.17
C GLU A 131 10.70 -29.69 -9.09
N GLU A 132 9.75 -30.35 -9.75
CA GLU A 132 8.33 -30.07 -9.55
C GLU A 132 7.93 -30.32 -8.09
N MET A 133 7.06 -29.45 -7.58
CA MET A 133 6.54 -29.52 -6.23
C MET A 133 5.04 -29.34 -6.20
N THR A 134 4.40 -29.89 -5.18
CA THR A 134 2.97 -29.73 -4.92
C THR A 134 2.71 -29.63 -3.42
N ALA A 135 1.56 -29.08 -3.05
CA ALA A 135 1.09 -29.04 -1.66
C ALA A 135 -0.41 -29.17 -1.56
N GLU A 136 -0.89 -29.51 -0.36
CA GLU A 136 -2.32 -29.44 -0.04
C GLU A 136 -2.79 -27.98 -0.04
N LYS A 137 -1.97 -27.10 0.54
CA LYS A 137 -2.25 -25.66 0.67
C LYS A 137 -1.19 -24.83 -0.05
N ILE A 138 -1.62 -23.97 -0.98
CA ILE A 138 -0.76 -23.05 -1.71
C ILE A 138 -1.24 -21.63 -1.47
N ILE A 139 -0.36 -20.76 -0.98
CA ILE A 139 -0.66 -19.35 -0.72
C ILE A 139 0.14 -18.46 -1.66
N ILE A 140 -0.57 -17.63 -2.43
CA ILE A 140 0.00 -16.69 -3.41
C ILE A 140 0.05 -15.29 -2.79
N ASP A 141 1.26 -14.77 -2.51
CA ASP A 141 1.52 -13.41 -1.97
C ASP A 141 2.64 -12.72 -2.77
N VAL A 142 2.55 -12.78 -4.09
CA VAL A 142 3.57 -12.23 -4.99
C VAL A 142 3.49 -10.72 -5.19
N GLY A 143 2.45 -10.09 -4.64
CA GLY A 143 2.22 -8.65 -4.73
C GLY A 143 1.93 -8.16 -6.16
N ALA A 144 2.41 -6.95 -6.45
CA ALA A 144 2.23 -6.26 -7.73
C ALA A 144 3.54 -5.62 -8.19
N ARG A 145 3.54 -5.04 -9.39
CA ARG A 145 4.68 -4.30 -9.98
C ARG A 145 4.22 -2.94 -10.48
N THR A 146 5.17 -2.02 -10.60
CA THR A 146 4.91 -0.71 -11.20
C THR A 146 4.32 -0.88 -12.60
N ASN A 147 3.21 -0.20 -12.86
CA ASN A 147 2.61 -0.10 -14.19
C ASN A 147 3.33 1.01 -14.96
N LEU A 148 4.20 0.65 -15.88
CA LEU A 148 4.96 1.58 -16.69
C LEU A 148 4.17 1.95 -17.95
N PRO A 149 4.02 3.26 -18.27
CA PRO A 149 3.32 3.69 -19.47
C PRO A 149 4.09 3.30 -20.74
N GLU A 150 3.37 2.92 -21.77
CA GLU A 150 3.96 2.64 -23.08
C GLU A 150 4.10 3.96 -23.86
N ILE A 151 5.29 4.56 -23.79
CA ILE A 151 5.64 5.77 -24.52
C ILE A 151 6.95 5.60 -25.28
N SER A 152 7.10 6.35 -26.36
CA SER A 152 8.33 6.35 -27.18
C SER A 152 9.55 6.73 -26.34
N GLY A 153 10.65 6.02 -26.53
CA GLY A 153 11.94 6.34 -25.94
C GLY A 153 12.10 6.04 -24.45
N ARG A 154 11.08 5.56 -23.72
CA ARG A 154 11.15 5.30 -22.27
C ARG A 154 12.37 4.46 -21.88
N GLU A 155 12.55 3.31 -22.52
CA GLU A 155 13.64 2.38 -22.15
C GLU A 155 15.02 2.97 -22.48
N ALA A 156 15.15 3.62 -23.63
CA ALA A 156 16.41 4.26 -24.06
C ALA A 156 16.78 5.43 -23.15
N THR A 157 15.80 6.18 -22.67
CA THR A 157 16.01 7.31 -21.75
C THR A 157 16.46 6.81 -20.38
N GLY A 158 15.99 5.64 -19.96
CA GLY A 158 16.15 5.11 -18.62
C GLY A 158 15.32 5.90 -17.61
N TYR A 159 14.95 5.27 -16.53
CA TYR A 159 14.06 5.83 -15.51
C TYR A 159 14.25 5.12 -14.17
N ILE A 160 13.65 5.67 -13.13
CA ILE A 160 13.43 5.01 -11.84
C ILE A 160 11.94 4.80 -11.59
N CYS A 161 11.64 3.88 -10.70
CA CYS A 161 10.34 3.72 -10.06
C CYS A 161 10.57 3.34 -8.58
N SER A 162 9.53 3.24 -7.77
CA SER A 162 9.69 2.88 -6.35
C SER A 162 10.48 1.58 -6.14
N GLU A 163 10.33 0.61 -7.04
CA GLU A 163 11.04 -0.67 -6.96
C GLU A 163 12.54 -0.56 -7.24
N THR A 164 12.94 0.29 -8.19
CA THR A 164 14.33 0.43 -8.62
C THR A 164 15.09 1.48 -7.82
N LEU A 165 14.38 2.45 -7.24
CA LEU A 165 14.97 3.47 -6.39
C LEU A 165 15.71 2.84 -5.19
N PHE A 166 15.08 1.89 -4.51
CA PHE A 166 15.70 1.17 -3.38
C PHE A 166 16.52 -0.05 -3.81
N GLY A 167 17.28 0.09 -4.89
CA GLY A 167 18.19 -0.88 -5.49
C GLY A 167 19.41 -0.19 -6.08
N ASP A 168 19.86 -0.66 -7.23
CA ASP A 168 21.08 -0.17 -7.91
C ASP A 168 20.97 1.29 -8.39
N LYS A 169 19.75 1.82 -8.45
CA LYS A 169 19.49 3.21 -8.86
C LYS A 169 19.29 4.17 -7.69
N TYR A 170 19.62 3.76 -6.47
CA TYR A 170 19.56 4.66 -5.31
C TYR A 170 20.59 5.80 -5.48
N PRO A 171 20.18 7.08 -5.42
CA PRO A 171 21.08 8.18 -5.70
C PRO A 171 22.08 8.40 -4.55
N LYS A 172 23.34 8.69 -4.90
CA LYS A 172 24.38 9.03 -3.90
C LYS A 172 24.12 10.38 -3.23
N GLN A 173 23.45 11.28 -3.91
CA GLN A 173 23.00 12.59 -3.43
C GLN A 173 21.60 12.85 -4.01
N PRO A 174 20.77 13.71 -3.41
CA PRO A 174 19.51 14.10 -4.00
C PRO A 174 19.70 14.62 -5.42
N TYR A 175 18.79 14.27 -6.33
CA TYR A 175 18.83 14.78 -7.69
C TYR A 175 18.73 16.32 -7.70
N LYS A 176 19.40 16.99 -8.64
CA LYS A 176 19.22 18.44 -8.84
C LYS A 176 17.82 18.76 -9.34
N SER A 177 17.28 17.89 -10.20
CA SER A 177 15.91 17.98 -10.71
C SER A 177 15.34 16.61 -11.00
N LEU A 178 14.04 16.43 -10.69
CA LEU A 178 13.32 15.17 -10.81
C LEU A 178 11.95 15.40 -11.44
N ILE A 179 11.67 14.65 -12.51
CA ILE A 179 10.34 14.59 -13.11
C ILE A 179 9.63 13.37 -12.53
N ILE A 180 8.49 13.56 -11.88
CA ILE A 180 7.66 12.47 -11.35
C ILE A 180 6.42 12.33 -12.22
N VAL A 181 6.27 11.18 -12.85
CA VAL A 181 5.13 10.85 -13.68
C VAL A 181 4.12 10.07 -12.84
N GLY A 182 2.98 10.70 -12.57
CA GLY A 182 1.92 10.18 -11.72
C GLY A 182 1.78 10.95 -10.40
N GLY A 183 0.61 11.51 -10.16
CA GLY A 183 0.23 12.28 -8.97
C GLY A 183 -0.62 11.46 -7.97
N GLY A 184 -0.43 10.15 -7.94
CA GLY A 184 -0.99 9.27 -6.91
C GLY A 184 -0.18 9.31 -5.61
N PRO A 185 -0.52 8.48 -4.59
CA PRO A 185 0.16 8.49 -3.29
C PRO A 185 1.68 8.41 -3.38
N ILE A 186 2.21 7.48 -4.18
CA ILE A 186 3.67 7.30 -4.36
C ILE A 186 4.30 8.58 -4.95
N GLY A 187 3.69 9.15 -6.00
CA GLY A 187 4.21 10.34 -6.63
C GLY A 187 4.21 11.55 -5.71
N CYS A 188 3.14 11.76 -4.95
CA CYS A 188 3.03 12.85 -3.99
C CYS A 188 4.02 12.71 -2.84
N GLU A 189 4.20 11.50 -2.28
CA GLU A 189 5.18 11.24 -1.22
C GLU A 189 6.61 11.51 -1.69
N PHE A 190 7.02 10.98 -2.85
CA PHE A 190 8.37 11.23 -3.37
C PHE A 190 8.59 12.68 -3.79
N SER A 191 7.54 13.39 -4.24
CA SER A 191 7.60 14.82 -4.50
C SER A 191 7.94 15.61 -3.24
N HIS A 192 7.27 15.31 -2.13
CA HIS A 192 7.55 15.90 -0.83
C HIS A 192 8.99 15.60 -0.38
N ILE A 193 9.40 14.32 -0.41
CA ILE A 193 10.72 13.87 0.03
C ILE A 193 11.84 14.60 -0.72
N PHE A 194 11.80 14.56 -2.04
CA PHE A 194 12.88 15.14 -2.85
C PHE A 194 12.87 16.67 -2.83
N ALA A 195 11.69 17.31 -2.81
CA ALA A 195 11.60 18.76 -2.67
C ALA A 195 12.17 19.23 -1.32
N ALA A 196 11.90 18.54 -0.22
CA ALA A 196 12.49 18.84 1.08
C ALA A 196 14.02 18.59 1.11
N ALA A 197 14.53 17.68 0.28
CA ALA A 197 15.96 17.45 0.08
C ALA A 197 16.65 18.49 -0.84
N GLY A 198 15.88 19.46 -1.36
CA GLY A 198 16.40 20.54 -2.23
C GLY A 198 16.35 20.22 -3.73
N THR A 199 15.73 19.14 -4.15
CA THR A 199 15.52 18.78 -5.56
C THR A 199 14.45 19.67 -6.18
N LYS A 200 14.66 20.18 -7.39
CA LYS A 200 13.61 20.83 -8.19
C LYS A 200 12.68 19.74 -8.74
N VAL A 201 11.47 19.64 -8.20
CA VAL A 201 10.52 18.60 -8.56
C VAL A 201 9.45 19.12 -9.51
N THR A 202 9.15 18.33 -10.55
CA THR A 202 8.02 18.54 -11.46
C THR A 202 7.17 17.29 -11.50
N VAL A 203 5.87 17.40 -11.21
CA VAL A 203 4.89 16.32 -11.29
C VAL A 203 4.09 16.44 -12.59
N VAL A 204 4.00 15.34 -13.33
CA VAL A 204 3.19 15.24 -14.55
C VAL A 204 2.12 14.17 -14.33
N GLN A 205 0.85 14.59 -14.24
CA GLN A 205 -0.29 13.75 -13.87
C GLN A 205 -1.27 13.63 -15.04
N HIS A 206 -1.68 12.39 -15.34
CA HIS A 206 -2.63 12.11 -16.40
C HIS A 206 -4.04 12.63 -16.09
N ASN A 207 -4.50 12.48 -14.84
CA ASN A 207 -5.81 12.94 -14.41
C ASN A 207 -5.84 14.46 -14.17
N ASN A 208 -7.04 15.03 -14.05
CA ASN A 208 -7.26 16.45 -13.80
C ASN A 208 -6.96 16.87 -12.35
N ARG A 209 -6.56 15.94 -11.47
CA ARG A 209 -6.22 16.23 -10.08
C ARG A 209 -5.20 15.25 -9.52
N LEU A 210 -4.45 15.67 -8.51
CA LEU A 210 -3.60 14.81 -7.70
C LEU A 210 -4.47 13.95 -6.79
N LEU A 211 -3.94 12.80 -6.31
CA LEU A 211 -4.68 11.87 -5.45
C LEU A 211 -6.11 11.64 -5.94
N SER A 212 -6.28 11.31 -7.21
CA SER A 212 -7.58 11.28 -7.91
C SER A 212 -8.66 10.38 -7.27
N LYS A 213 -8.28 9.52 -6.31
CA LYS A 213 -9.19 8.71 -5.49
C LYS A 213 -9.53 9.35 -4.14
N ALA A 214 -8.95 10.50 -3.80
CA ALA A 214 -9.35 11.28 -2.63
C ALA A 214 -10.51 12.22 -2.99
N ASP A 215 -11.13 12.81 -1.99
CA ASP A 215 -12.13 13.85 -2.19
C ASP A 215 -11.54 15.07 -2.92
N GLU A 216 -12.37 15.81 -3.63
CA GLU A 216 -11.90 16.93 -4.49
C GLU A 216 -11.21 18.02 -3.71
N ASP A 217 -11.75 18.38 -2.55
CA ASP A 217 -11.17 19.41 -1.69
C ASP A 217 -9.85 18.97 -1.04
N ILE A 218 -9.66 17.68 -0.79
CA ILE A 218 -8.37 17.10 -0.38
C ILE A 218 -7.36 17.19 -1.54
N SER A 219 -7.79 16.82 -2.75
CA SER A 219 -6.93 16.87 -3.95
C SER A 219 -6.47 18.28 -4.26
N GLU A 220 -7.34 19.27 -4.13
CA GLU A 220 -7.00 20.68 -4.36
C GLU A 220 -6.07 21.22 -3.28
N GLN A 221 -6.34 20.92 -2.01
CA GLN A 221 -5.49 21.36 -0.91
C GLN A 221 -4.06 20.81 -1.04
N ILE A 222 -3.90 19.51 -1.37
CA ILE A 222 -2.55 18.93 -1.56
C ILE A 222 -1.82 19.55 -2.75
N ARG A 223 -2.53 19.89 -3.84
CA ARG A 223 -1.94 20.58 -4.98
C ARG A 223 -1.38 21.94 -4.57
N GLN A 224 -2.19 22.74 -3.87
CA GLN A 224 -1.78 24.06 -3.37
C GLN A 224 -0.56 23.96 -2.44
N ASN A 225 -0.56 22.99 -1.53
CA ASN A 225 0.55 22.76 -0.61
C ASN A 225 1.83 22.37 -1.36
N MET A 226 1.75 21.49 -2.34
CA MET A 226 2.90 21.09 -3.15
C MET A 226 3.47 22.28 -3.94
N GLU A 227 2.61 23.11 -4.53
CA GLU A 227 3.02 24.33 -5.25
C GLU A 227 3.67 25.36 -4.31
N ALA A 228 3.14 25.52 -3.09
CA ALA A 228 3.75 26.38 -2.07
C ALA A 228 5.16 25.92 -1.67
N PHE A 229 5.46 24.62 -1.78
CA PHE A 229 6.81 24.07 -1.60
C PHE A 229 7.68 24.12 -2.86
N GLY A 230 7.23 24.80 -3.92
CA GLY A 230 7.97 24.96 -5.16
C GLY A 230 7.93 23.73 -6.08
N ILE A 231 7.04 22.79 -5.83
CA ILE A 231 6.81 21.65 -6.70
C ILE A 231 5.89 22.09 -7.85
N LYS A 232 6.36 21.96 -9.08
CA LYS A 232 5.56 22.29 -10.25
C LYS A 232 4.65 21.13 -10.61
N THR A 233 3.37 21.40 -10.86
CA THR A 233 2.38 20.38 -11.21
C THR A 233 1.80 20.63 -12.61
N TYR A 234 1.71 19.57 -13.41
CA TYR A 234 0.98 19.54 -14.67
C TYR A 234 -0.07 18.46 -14.58
N LEU A 235 -1.33 18.83 -14.74
CA LEU A 235 -2.48 17.94 -14.73
C LEU A 235 -2.96 17.68 -16.18
N ASN A 236 -3.87 16.73 -16.37
CA ASN A 236 -4.45 16.38 -17.67
C ASN A 236 -3.41 15.99 -18.75
N ALA A 237 -2.25 15.52 -18.35
CA ALA A 237 -1.14 15.24 -19.25
C ALA A 237 -1.29 13.90 -19.97
N ASN A 238 -1.23 13.92 -21.29
CA ASN A 238 -1.10 12.75 -22.14
C ASN A 238 0.38 12.59 -22.56
N LEU A 239 1.03 11.54 -22.04
CA LEU A 239 2.45 11.28 -22.28
C LEU A 239 2.70 10.89 -23.73
N LEU A 240 3.70 11.47 -24.38
CA LEU A 240 4.04 11.21 -25.77
C LEU A 240 5.41 10.54 -25.92
N GLU A 241 6.45 11.12 -25.35
CA GLU A 241 7.82 10.67 -25.59
C GLU A 241 8.74 11.01 -24.41
N ALA A 242 9.74 10.15 -24.18
CA ALA A 242 10.86 10.46 -23.31
C ALA A 242 12.17 10.40 -24.10
N LYS A 243 13.06 11.36 -23.87
CA LYS A 243 14.36 11.50 -24.54
C LYS A 243 15.47 11.70 -23.52
N LYS A 244 16.65 11.24 -23.86
CA LYS A 244 17.87 11.56 -23.12
C LYS A 244 18.86 12.27 -24.04
N ALA A 245 19.38 13.40 -23.58
CA ALA A 245 20.47 14.11 -24.20
C ALA A 245 21.50 14.46 -23.11
N ASP A 246 22.71 13.99 -23.26
CA ASP A 246 23.78 14.09 -22.26
C ASP A 246 23.32 13.54 -20.90
N ASP A 247 23.39 14.35 -19.86
CA ASP A 247 22.97 14.01 -18.49
C ASP A 247 21.53 14.46 -18.16
N GLN A 248 20.77 14.90 -19.17
CA GLN A 248 19.41 15.39 -19.01
C GLN A 248 18.40 14.46 -19.68
N LYS A 249 17.26 14.29 -19.01
CA LYS A 249 16.11 13.55 -19.52
C LYS A 249 14.96 14.52 -19.75
N THR A 250 14.33 14.42 -20.89
CA THR A 250 13.20 15.27 -21.29
C THR A 250 11.95 14.40 -21.45
N LEU A 251 10.84 14.83 -20.88
CA LEU A 251 9.52 14.24 -21.05
C LEU A 251 8.66 15.21 -21.88
N LEU A 252 8.15 14.73 -23.01
CA LEU A 252 7.17 15.41 -23.83
C LEU A 252 5.76 14.87 -23.51
N PHE A 253 4.82 15.75 -23.27
CA PHE A 253 3.41 15.43 -23.10
C PHE A 253 2.52 16.50 -23.71
N GLU A 254 1.26 16.16 -23.90
CA GLU A 254 0.21 17.05 -24.40
C GLU A 254 -0.79 17.31 -23.28
N ASP A 255 -1.11 18.56 -23.03
CA ASP A 255 -2.25 18.93 -22.21
C ASP A 255 -3.55 18.57 -22.96
N ARG A 256 -4.39 17.70 -22.37
CA ARG A 256 -5.59 17.18 -23.01
C ARG A 256 -6.73 18.20 -23.11
N GLU A 257 -6.66 19.31 -22.38
CA GLU A 257 -7.68 20.37 -22.45
C GLU A 257 -7.33 21.40 -23.52
N THR A 258 -6.05 21.78 -23.59
CA THR A 258 -5.59 22.84 -24.51
C THR A 258 -4.98 22.31 -25.80
N GLY A 259 -4.55 21.02 -25.83
CA GLY A 259 -3.77 20.45 -26.92
C GLY A 259 -2.33 20.95 -27.00
N GLU A 260 -1.87 21.73 -26.03
CA GLU A 260 -0.51 22.26 -25.99
C GLU A 260 0.48 21.13 -25.73
N ARG A 261 1.58 21.12 -26.50
CA ARG A 261 2.71 20.21 -26.26
C ARG A 261 3.73 20.87 -25.38
N ILE A 262 4.04 20.23 -24.27
CA ILE A 262 4.91 20.74 -23.22
C ILE A 262 6.09 19.80 -23.04
N GLU A 263 7.28 20.36 -23.00
CA GLU A 263 8.51 19.65 -22.65
C GLU A 263 8.98 20.05 -21.26
N VAL A 264 9.33 19.06 -20.45
CA VAL A 264 9.97 19.25 -19.15
C VAL A 264 11.26 18.46 -19.10
N THR A 265 12.30 19.06 -18.54
CA THR A 265 13.64 18.48 -18.48
C THR A 265 14.10 18.34 -17.03
N GLY A 266 14.73 17.22 -16.72
CA GLY A 266 15.27 16.90 -15.41
C GLY A 266 16.45 15.94 -15.48
N GLU A 267 17.17 15.82 -14.37
CA GLU A 267 18.27 14.86 -14.23
C GLU A 267 17.75 13.41 -14.23
N GLU A 268 16.57 13.19 -13.63
CA GLU A 268 15.97 11.85 -13.57
C GLU A 268 14.45 11.91 -13.83
N ILE A 269 13.89 10.79 -14.33
CA ILE A 269 12.44 10.57 -14.47
C ILE A 269 12.04 9.41 -13.57
N MET A 270 11.05 9.63 -12.71
CA MET A 270 10.43 8.63 -11.85
C MET A 270 9.01 8.31 -12.31
N TYR A 271 8.74 7.05 -12.63
CA TYR A 271 7.37 6.60 -12.90
C TYR A 271 6.69 6.11 -11.61
N ALA A 272 5.57 6.74 -11.27
CA ALA A 272 4.68 6.44 -10.16
C ALA A 272 3.23 6.27 -10.65
N THR A 273 3.07 5.59 -11.79
CA THR A 273 1.85 5.50 -12.62
C THR A 273 0.92 4.36 -12.24
N GLY A 274 0.97 3.94 -10.98
CA GLY A 274 0.16 2.85 -10.43
C GLY A 274 0.84 1.48 -10.52
N ILE A 275 0.06 0.44 -10.28
CA ILE A 275 0.53 -0.94 -10.20
C ILE A 275 -0.26 -1.86 -11.13
N LYS A 276 0.34 -2.98 -11.49
CA LYS A 276 -0.25 -4.06 -12.27
C LYS A 276 0.06 -5.42 -11.66
N PRO A 277 -0.81 -6.44 -11.87
CA PRO A 277 -0.58 -7.78 -11.38
C PRO A 277 0.63 -8.46 -12.05
N VAL A 278 1.18 -9.46 -11.36
CA VAL A 278 2.28 -10.32 -11.84
C VAL A 278 1.82 -11.74 -12.18
N SER A 279 0.54 -11.96 -12.36
CA SER A 279 -0.09 -13.25 -12.66
C SER A 279 0.51 -13.96 -13.87
N LYS A 280 0.90 -13.21 -14.91
CA LYS A 280 1.60 -13.77 -16.08
C LYS A 280 2.94 -14.42 -15.74
N GLU A 281 3.68 -13.88 -14.76
CA GLU A 281 4.95 -14.46 -14.31
C GLU A 281 4.72 -15.80 -13.58
N LEU A 282 3.57 -15.95 -12.93
CA LEU A 282 3.15 -17.18 -12.27
C LEU A 282 2.65 -18.26 -13.24
N LYS A 283 2.44 -17.94 -14.52
CA LYS A 283 1.80 -18.80 -15.51
C LYS A 283 0.46 -19.36 -15.06
N ILE A 284 -0.40 -18.46 -14.54
CA ILE A 284 -1.73 -18.82 -14.02
C ILE A 284 -2.58 -19.51 -15.09
N GLU A 285 -2.31 -19.29 -16.38
CA GLU A 285 -2.92 -19.98 -17.52
C GLU A 285 -2.76 -21.51 -17.51
N ASN A 286 -1.82 -22.04 -16.72
CA ASN A 286 -1.65 -23.50 -16.53
C ASN A 286 -2.57 -24.06 -15.43
N THR A 287 -3.46 -23.23 -14.89
CA THR A 287 -4.39 -23.58 -13.81
C THR A 287 -5.80 -23.12 -14.15
N SER A 288 -6.78 -23.55 -13.36
CA SER A 288 -8.17 -23.04 -13.44
C SER A 288 -8.41 -21.84 -12.50
N ILE A 289 -7.34 -21.17 -12.05
CA ILE A 289 -7.47 -19.98 -11.22
C ILE A 289 -8.05 -18.83 -12.06
N GLU A 290 -9.18 -18.30 -11.61
CA GLU A 290 -9.83 -17.17 -12.26
C GLU A 290 -9.15 -15.83 -11.96
N MET A 291 -9.11 -14.98 -12.97
CA MET A 291 -8.62 -13.61 -12.90
C MET A 291 -9.67 -12.62 -13.40
N ASP A 292 -9.56 -11.37 -12.98
CA ASP A 292 -10.32 -10.29 -13.59
C ASP A 292 -9.72 -9.90 -14.96
N GLU A 293 -10.40 -8.99 -15.68
CA GLU A 293 -9.97 -8.50 -17.00
C GLU A 293 -8.59 -7.83 -16.99
N ARG A 294 -8.14 -7.35 -15.83
CA ARG A 294 -6.83 -6.72 -15.65
C ARG A 294 -5.76 -7.70 -15.19
N GLY A 295 -6.13 -8.95 -14.92
CA GLY A 295 -5.23 -10.03 -14.51
C GLY A 295 -5.02 -10.17 -13.00
N TRP A 296 -5.83 -9.53 -12.16
CA TRP A 296 -5.82 -9.77 -10.72
C TRP A 296 -6.51 -11.11 -10.41
N ILE A 297 -5.94 -11.87 -9.46
CA ILE A 297 -6.52 -13.16 -9.04
C ILE A 297 -7.79 -12.88 -8.24
N LYS A 298 -8.90 -13.47 -8.67
CA LYS A 298 -10.16 -13.39 -7.95
C LYS A 298 -10.15 -14.31 -6.72
N THR A 299 -10.67 -13.81 -5.61
CA THR A 299 -10.83 -14.58 -4.37
C THR A 299 -12.22 -14.36 -3.80
N ASN A 300 -12.69 -15.36 -3.04
CA ASN A 300 -13.87 -15.21 -2.20
C ASN A 300 -13.54 -14.48 -0.88
N GLU A 301 -14.52 -14.31 0.00
CA GLU A 301 -14.36 -13.65 1.30
C GLU A 301 -13.42 -14.40 2.27
N PHE A 302 -13.16 -15.68 2.02
CA PHE A 302 -12.20 -16.50 2.77
C PHE A 302 -10.81 -16.52 2.11
N LEU A 303 -10.60 -15.64 1.13
CA LEU A 303 -9.35 -15.47 0.38
C LEU A 303 -8.96 -16.65 -0.51
N GLU A 304 -9.87 -17.62 -0.71
CA GLU A 304 -9.67 -18.77 -1.56
C GLU A 304 -9.93 -18.40 -3.03
N THR A 305 -9.12 -18.92 -3.91
CA THR A 305 -9.30 -18.78 -5.36
C THR A 305 -10.39 -19.71 -5.88
N SER A 306 -10.63 -19.75 -7.19
CA SER A 306 -11.52 -20.74 -7.81
C SER A 306 -10.99 -22.18 -7.72
N VAL A 307 -9.73 -22.38 -7.34
CA VAL A 307 -9.12 -23.71 -7.15
C VAL A 307 -9.01 -24.03 -5.67
N ASN A 308 -9.68 -25.09 -5.25
CA ASN A 308 -9.66 -25.55 -3.86
C ASN A 308 -8.25 -25.79 -3.35
N GLY A 309 -7.93 -25.23 -2.18
CA GLY A 309 -6.62 -25.31 -1.53
C GLY A 309 -5.58 -24.36 -2.11
N ILE A 310 -6.00 -23.36 -2.90
CA ILE A 310 -5.14 -22.25 -3.32
C ILE A 310 -5.77 -20.92 -2.89
N TRP A 311 -5.01 -20.12 -2.13
CA TRP A 311 -5.40 -18.81 -1.63
C TRP A 311 -4.52 -17.73 -2.25
N ALA A 312 -5.06 -16.51 -2.38
CA ALA A 312 -4.30 -15.35 -2.82
C ALA A 312 -4.55 -14.16 -1.89
N ILE A 313 -3.46 -13.56 -1.39
CA ILE A 313 -3.49 -12.42 -0.47
C ILE A 313 -2.55 -11.30 -0.93
N GLY A 314 -2.69 -10.14 -0.32
CA GLY A 314 -1.92 -8.96 -0.71
C GLY A 314 -2.37 -8.39 -2.04
N ASP A 315 -1.49 -7.62 -2.70
CA ASP A 315 -1.90 -6.83 -3.87
C ASP A 315 -2.37 -7.69 -5.04
N ILE A 316 -1.93 -8.95 -5.14
CA ILE A 316 -2.25 -9.84 -6.28
C ILE A 316 -3.74 -10.16 -6.41
N ASN A 317 -4.54 -10.02 -5.32
CA ASN A 317 -5.99 -10.27 -5.37
C ASN A 317 -6.83 -9.07 -5.84
N GLY A 318 -6.17 -7.96 -6.24
CA GLY A 318 -6.84 -6.79 -6.81
C GLY A 318 -7.64 -5.93 -5.83
N GLN A 319 -7.70 -6.30 -4.56
CA GLN A 319 -8.27 -5.50 -3.48
C GLN A 319 -7.33 -4.32 -3.14
N PRO A 320 -7.75 -3.31 -2.35
CA PRO A 320 -6.92 -2.15 -2.08
C PRO A 320 -5.48 -2.50 -1.68
N ALA A 321 -4.51 -1.96 -2.41
CA ALA A 321 -3.10 -2.34 -2.31
C ALA A 321 -2.42 -1.61 -1.13
N PHE A 322 -2.69 -2.07 0.09
CA PHE A 322 -2.12 -1.55 1.33
C PHE A 322 -1.50 -2.66 2.18
N ARG A 323 -0.39 -2.34 2.84
CA ARG A 323 0.29 -3.30 3.72
C ARG A 323 -0.60 -3.79 4.86
N HIS A 324 -1.36 -2.90 5.49
CA HIS A 324 -2.28 -3.27 6.58
C HIS A 324 -3.40 -4.21 6.09
N LYS A 325 -3.90 -4.02 4.85
CA LYS A 325 -4.87 -4.94 4.24
C LYS A 325 -4.23 -6.33 4.02
N ALA A 326 -3.01 -6.39 3.49
CA ALA A 326 -2.31 -7.66 3.30
C ALA A 326 -2.03 -8.39 4.62
N ASN A 327 -1.62 -7.67 5.69
CA ASN A 327 -1.47 -8.24 7.02
C ASN A 327 -2.80 -8.79 7.56
N TYR A 328 -3.88 -8.02 7.44
CA TYR A 328 -5.22 -8.43 7.86
C TYR A 328 -5.69 -9.71 7.16
N GLU A 329 -5.45 -9.83 5.86
CA GLU A 329 -5.72 -11.06 5.10
C GLU A 329 -4.86 -12.24 5.57
N ALA A 330 -3.58 -12.01 5.82
CA ALA A 330 -2.67 -13.03 6.31
C ALA A 330 -3.07 -13.54 7.71
N ASP A 331 -3.50 -12.63 8.61
CA ASP A 331 -4.02 -13.00 9.93
C ASP A 331 -5.30 -13.85 9.83
N ILE A 332 -6.20 -13.51 8.91
CA ILE A 332 -7.40 -14.32 8.63
C ILE A 332 -7.02 -15.72 8.18
N LEU A 333 -6.10 -15.85 7.21
CA LEU A 333 -5.67 -17.17 6.74
C LEU A 333 -4.94 -17.97 7.82
N ALA A 334 -4.04 -17.35 8.58
CA ALA A 334 -3.35 -18.00 9.69
C ALA A 334 -4.35 -18.54 10.73
N HIS A 335 -5.35 -17.72 11.08
CA HIS A 335 -6.44 -18.10 11.99
C HIS A 335 -7.25 -19.28 11.45
N ASN A 336 -7.68 -19.21 10.20
CA ASN A 336 -8.58 -20.21 9.59
C ASN A 336 -7.86 -21.53 9.31
N LEU A 337 -6.67 -21.47 8.71
CA LEU A 337 -5.98 -22.68 8.23
C LEU A 337 -5.12 -23.35 9.29
N PHE A 338 -4.61 -22.58 10.26
CA PHE A 338 -3.60 -23.05 11.22
C PHE A 338 -3.91 -22.71 12.68
N GLY A 339 -5.01 -22.00 12.97
CA GLY A 339 -5.42 -21.68 14.34
C GLY A 339 -6.16 -22.81 15.09
N GLY A 340 -6.31 -23.97 14.47
CA GLY A 340 -7.09 -25.08 15.06
C GLY A 340 -8.59 -24.81 15.14
N ASN A 341 -9.09 -23.86 14.35
CA ASN A 341 -10.48 -23.43 14.39
C ASN A 341 -11.37 -24.29 13.49
N GLU A 342 -12.51 -24.69 14.02
CA GLU A 342 -13.58 -25.30 13.23
C GLU A 342 -14.16 -24.30 12.23
N PRO A 343 -14.72 -24.73 11.08
CA PRO A 343 -15.33 -23.85 10.07
C PRO A 343 -16.33 -22.83 10.63
N GLY A 344 -17.08 -23.19 11.66
CA GLY A 344 -18.03 -22.28 12.32
C GLY A 344 -17.38 -21.11 13.10
N LYS A 345 -16.05 -21.11 13.26
CA LYS A 345 -15.26 -20.05 13.90
C LYS A 345 -14.35 -19.33 12.91
N TRP A 346 -14.45 -19.62 11.62
CA TRP A 346 -13.65 -18.99 10.61
C TRP A 346 -13.97 -17.50 10.47
N ARG A 347 -12.92 -16.73 10.21
CA ARG A 347 -12.97 -15.28 9.93
C ARG A 347 -13.00 -15.07 8.42
N TRP A 348 -13.50 -13.91 8.00
CA TRP A 348 -13.58 -13.54 6.59
C TRP A 348 -13.12 -12.11 6.37
N ALA A 349 -12.61 -11.83 5.17
CA ALA A 349 -12.12 -10.52 4.80
C ALA A 349 -13.28 -9.55 4.52
N ARG A 350 -13.10 -8.29 4.94
CA ARG A 350 -13.98 -7.16 4.69
C ARG A 350 -13.16 -6.02 4.11
N TYR A 351 -13.73 -5.30 3.15
CA TYR A 351 -13.04 -4.20 2.48
C TYR A 351 -13.87 -2.91 2.45
N ASP A 352 -14.97 -2.85 3.17
CA ASP A 352 -15.84 -1.68 3.33
C ASP A 352 -15.22 -0.58 4.21
N VAL A 353 -14.26 -0.93 5.07
CA VAL A 353 -13.56 -0.02 5.98
C VAL A 353 -12.05 -0.20 5.83
N VAL A 354 -11.50 0.14 4.67
CA VAL A 354 -10.06 0.11 4.41
C VAL A 354 -9.51 1.54 4.49
N PRO A 355 -8.69 1.87 5.49
CA PRO A 355 -8.08 3.19 5.56
C PRO A 355 -7.02 3.37 4.48
N ALA A 356 -6.89 4.59 3.98
CA ALA A 356 -5.81 4.99 3.08
C ALA A 356 -5.08 6.21 3.66
N VAL A 357 -3.75 6.15 3.69
CA VAL A 357 -2.92 7.27 4.15
C VAL A 357 -1.85 7.57 3.11
N THR A 358 -1.68 8.86 2.80
CA THR A 358 -0.58 9.38 2.00
C THR A 358 0.30 10.25 2.87
N PHE A 359 1.58 9.90 2.98
CA PHE A 359 2.54 10.55 3.87
C PHE A 359 3.24 11.71 3.16
N THR A 360 2.44 12.67 2.74
CA THR A 360 2.86 14.01 2.29
C THR A 360 3.00 14.95 3.48
N TYR A 361 3.36 16.19 3.25
CA TYR A 361 3.28 17.24 4.25
C TYR A 361 2.36 18.35 3.72
N PRO A 362 1.22 18.59 4.40
CA PRO A 362 0.64 17.78 5.48
C PRO A 362 0.20 16.37 5.01
N GLN A 363 -0.01 15.45 5.97
CA GLN A 363 -0.49 14.10 5.68
C GLN A 363 -1.95 14.11 5.21
N VAL A 364 -2.31 13.12 4.38
CA VAL A 364 -3.69 12.86 3.96
C VAL A 364 -4.11 11.48 4.46
N ALA A 365 -5.27 11.38 5.09
CA ALA A 365 -5.86 10.11 5.52
C ALA A 365 -7.34 10.05 5.19
N GLN A 366 -7.84 8.87 4.81
CA GLN A 366 -9.26 8.68 4.52
C GLN A 366 -9.71 7.26 4.86
N VAL A 367 -11.00 7.12 5.16
CA VAL A 367 -11.70 5.84 5.32
C VAL A 367 -13.17 6.00 4.92
N GLY A 368 -13.75 4.98 4.30
CA GLY A 368 -15.12 4.99 3.80
C GLY A 368 -15.25 5.71 2.45
N LEU A 369 -16.44 6.24 2.16
CA LEU A 369 -16.79 6.82 0.86
C LEU A 369 -16.28 8.25 0.72
N THR A 370 -15.95 8.65 -0.50
CA THR A 370 -15.85 10.06 -0.89
C THR A 370 -17.24 10.68 -1.01
N GLU A 371 -17.33 12.01 -1.01
CA GLU A 371 -18.60 12.72 -1.20
C GLU A 371 -19.26 12.31 -2.52
N THR A 372 -18.49 12.23 -3.60
CA THR A 372 -18.98 11.82 -4.91
C THR A 372 -19.54 10.40 -4.87
N GLU A 373 -18.80 9.43 -4.34
CA GLU A 373 -19.26 8.04 -4.22
C GLU A 373 -20.53 7.90 -3.36
N ALA A 374 -20.62 8.68 -2.26
CA ALA A 374 -21.80 8.65 -1.42
C ALA A 374 -23.04 9.19 -2.16
N ARG A 375 -22.90 10.28 -2.93
CA ARG A 375 -23.98 10.83 -3.74
C ARG A 375 -24.38 9.88 -4.88
N GLU A 376 -23.42 9.27 -5.58
CA GLU A 376 -23.68 8.29 -6.63
C GLU A 376 -24.41 7.04 -6.14
N LYS A 377 -24.17 6.66 -4.86
CA LYS A 377 -24.90 5.58 -4.19
C LYS A 377 -26.30 5.98 -3.71
N GLY A 378 -26.71 7.24 -3.91
CA GLY A 378 -28.05 7.72 -3.61
C GLY A 378 -28.28 8.14 -2.14
N TYR A 379 -27.22 8.31 -1.34
CA TYR A 379 -27.34 8.80 0.03
C TYR A 379 -27.77 10.28 0.07
N ALA A 380 -28.52 10.67 1.10
CA ALA A 380 -28.86 12.06 1.41
C ALA A 380 -27.67 12.74 2.12
N VAL A 381 -26.59 13.02 1.36
CA VAL A 381 -25.31 13.44 1.90
C VAL A 381 -25.36 14.77 2.63
N LYS A 382 -24.90 14.79 3.88
CA LYS A 382 -24.53 15.97 4.65
C LYS A 382 -23.04 15.98 4.90
N ILE A 383 -22.43 17.17 4.86
CA ILE A 383 -20.98 17.37 5.05
C ILE A 383 -20.76 18.19 6.32
N GLY A 384 -19.88 17.68 7.18
CA GLY A 384 -19.28 18.41 8.29
C GLY A 384 -17.80 18.63 8.01
N LYS A 385 -17.32 19.87 8.11
CA LYS A 385 -15.92 20.21 7.89
C LYS A 385 -15.40 21.10 9.02
N GLN A 386 -14.31 20.67 9.66
CA GLN A 386 -13.69 21.42 10.75
C GLN A 386 -12.22 21.63 10.48
N PHE A 387 -11.79 22.88 10.54
CA PHE A 387 -10.41 23.27 10.29
C PHE A 387 -9.57 23.25 11.56
N TYR A 388 -8.26 23.01 11.41
CA TYR A 388 -7.34 22.95 12.55
C TYR A 388 -7.21 24.30 13.26
N HIS A 389 -7.17 25.42 12.52
CA HIS A 389 -7.08 26.76 13.11
C HIS A 389 -8.21 27.08 14.09
N ASN A 390 -9.37 26.44 13.97
CA ASN A 390 -10.50 26.63 14.89
C ASN A 390 -10.28 25.93 16.24
N THR A 391 -9.21 25.18 16.41
CA THR A 391 -8.88 24.51 17.66
C THR A 391 -7.79 25.29 18.41
N ALA A 392 -7.81 25.23 19.74
CA ALA A 392 -6.77 25.87 20.56
C ALA A 392 -5.35 25.35 20.20
N LYS A 393 -5.23 24.05 19.91
CA LYS A 393 -3.94 23.45 19.51
C LYS A 393 -3.53 23.88 18.11
N GLY A 394 -4.47 23.97 17.17
CA GLY A 394 -4.19 24.45 15.81
C GLY A 394 -3.71 25.90 15.82
N TYR A 395 -4.37 26.77 16.60
CA TYR A 395 -3.90 28.13 16.81
C TYR A 395 -2.49 28.16 17.42
N ALA A 396 -2.23 27.36 18.46
CA ALA A 396 -0.91 27.28 19.09
C ALA A 396 0.18 26.75 18.15
N LEU A 397 -0.15 25.99 17.11
CA LEU A 397 0.74 25.55 16.05
C LEU A 397 0.92 26.58 14.92
N GLY A 398 0.28 27.73 15.02
CA GLY A 398 0.39 28.82 14.06
C GLY A 398 -0.49 28.67 12.83
N PHE A 399 -1.45 27.76 12.82
CA PHE A 399 -2.42 27.66 11.71
C PHE A 399 -3.41 28.83 11.74
N THR A 400 -3.67 29.38 10.58
CA THR A 400 -4.60 30.50 10.38
C THR A 400 -5.54 30.21 9.21
N SER A 401 -6.71 30.83 9.23
CA SER A 401 -7.66 30.71 8.12
C SER A 401 -7.04 31.17 6.79
N GLY A 402 -7.11 30.32 5.78
CA GLY A 402 -6.51 30.58 4.47
C GLY A 402 -5.02 30.25 4.37
N ASP A 403 -4.38 29.78 5.44
CA ASP A 403 -3.05 29.18 5.36
C ASP A 403 -3.18 27.84 4.62
N GLY A 404 -2.45 27.64 3.52
CA GLY A 404 -2.41 26.40 2.78
C GLY A 404 -1.98 25.19 3.60
N MET A 405 -1.32 25.41 4.75
CA MET A 405 -0.91 24.36 5.69
C MET A 405 -1.97 24.08 6.76
N ASP A 406 -3.05 24.87 6.83
CA ASP A 406 -4.16 24.62 7.72
C ASP A 406 -4.92 23.34 7.32
N GLY A 407 -4.89 22.35 8.18
CA GLY A 407 -5.58 21.07 7.95
C GLY A 407 -7.06 21.13 8.25
N PHE A 408 -7.76 20.11 7.80
CA PHE A 408 -9.17 19.92 8.18
C PHE A 408 -9.54 18.44 8.29
N VAL A 409 -10.62 18.19 9.04
CA VAL A 409 -11.35 16.92 9.06
C VAL A 409 -12.69 17.14 8.36
N LYS A 410 -13.02 16.28 7.41
CA LYS A 410 -14.30 16.26 6.69
C LYS A 410 -15.03 14.95 7.01
N LEU A 411 -16.27 15.08 7.48
CA LEU A 411 -17.20 13.96 7.68
C LEU A 411 -18.24 13.96 6.57
N ILE A 412 -18.46 12.81 5.99
CA ILE A 412 -19.54 12.53 5.04
C ILE A 412 -20.56 11.69 5.76
N VAL A 413 -21.77 12.19 5.89
CA VAL A 413 -22.83 11.61 6.72
C VAL A 413 -24.10 11.42 5.91
N ASP A 414 -24.78 10.30 6.11
CA ASP A 414 -26.13 10.11 5.59
C ASP A 414 -27.12 10.97 6.38
N GLY A 415 -27.73 11.93 5.73
CA GLY A 415 -28.69 12.86 6.34
C GLY A 415 -29.98 12.22 6.83
N ALA A 416 -30.30 11.01 6.36
CA ALA A 416 -31.49 10.28 6.80
C ALA A 416 -31.26 9.52 8.12
N THR A 417 -30.06 8.96 8.31
CA THR A 417 -29.74 8.07 9.43
C THR A 417 -28.72 8.66 10.41
N ASN A 418 -28.03 9.74 10.02
CA ASN A 418 -26.85 10.30 10.69
C ASN A 418 -25.64 9.33 10.76
N ASN A 419 -25.61 8.28 9.95
CA ASN A 419 -24.48 7.37 9.87
C ASN A 419 -23.30 8.01 9.15
N ILE A 420 -22.10 7.80 9.66
CA ILE A 420 -20.85 8.19 8.99
C ILE A 420 -20.64 7.28 7.79
N LEU A 421 -20.55 7.87 6.60
CA LEU A 421 -20.27 7.18 5.34
C LEU A 421 -18.80 7.24 4.97
N GLY A 422 -18.12 8.32 5.33
CA GLY A 422 -16.72 8.52 5.06
C GLY A 422 -16.09 9.62 5.91
N VAL A 423 -14.79 9.51 6.10
CA VAL A 423 -13.99 10.47 6.86
C VAL A 423 -12.71 10.76 6.07
N HIS A 424 -12.42 12.04 5.88
CA HIS A 424 -11.23 12.51 5.17
C HIS A 424 -10.51 13.55 6.04
N VAL A 425 -9.21 13.40 6.15
CA VAL A 425 -8.34 14.27 6.95
C VAL A 425 -7.16 14.71 6.11
N ILE A 426 -6.90 15.99 6.06
CA ILE A 426 -5.64 16.54 5.61
C ILE A 426 -5.08 17.42 6.71
N GLY A 427 -3.84 17.20 7.11
CA GLY A 427 -3.24 17.98 8.19
C GLY A 427 -2.14 17.22 8.93
N ALA A 428 -1.55 17.86 9.92
CA ALA A 428 -0.59 17.24 10.81
C ALA A 428 -1.21 16.02 11.50
N GLN A 429 -0.48 14.90 11.55
CA GLN A 429 -0.90 13.66 12.21
C GLN A 429 -2.23 13.06 11.69
N ALA A 430 -2.62 13.32 10.44
CA ALA A 430 -3.83 12.76 9.86
C ALA A 430 -3.89 11.23 10.00
N SER A 431 -2.76 10.54 9.88
CA SER A 431 -2.64 9.08 10.06
C SER A 431 -3.02 8.58 11.46
N LEU A 432 -2.90 9.41 12.49
CA LEU A 432 -3.33 9.10 13.86
C LEU A 432 -4.78 9.52 14.08
N LEU A 433 -5.19 10.68 13.55
CA LEU A 433 -6.52 11.24 13.75
C LEU A 433 -7.63 10.42 13.09
N ILE A 434 -7.30 9.65 12.06
CA ILE A 434 -8.28 8.79 11.36
C ILE A 434 -8.65 7.53 12.16
N GLN A 435 -7.77 7.06 13.06
CA GLN A 435 -7.94 5.77 13.74
C GLN A 435 -9.24 5.62 14.55
N PRO A 436 -9.70 6.60 15.33
CA PRO A 436 -10.97 6.49 16.05
C PRO A 436 -12.16 6.22 15.13
N PHE A 437 -12.17 6.83 13.95
CA PHE A 437 -13.23 6.62 12.97
C PHE A 437 -13.18 5.25 12.31
N ILE A 438 -11.98 4.71 12.08
CA ILE A 438 -11.80 3.33 11.60
C ILE A 438 -12.43 2.37 12.62
N ASN A 439 -12.16 2.55 13.91
CA ASN A 439 -12.74 1.73 14.97
C ASN A 439 -14.26 1.86 14.99
N MET A 440 -14.79 3.08 14.96
CA MET A 440 -16.24 3.32 14.97
C MET A 440 -16.96 2.67 13.79
N LEU A 441 -16.41 2.77 12.60
CA LEU A 441 -16.98 2.17 11.38
C LEU A 441 -16.95 0.63 11.39
N ASN A 442 -16.11 0.02 12.22
CA ASN A 442 -16.03 -1.41 12.39
C ASN A 442 -16.86 -1.97 13.57
N MET A 443 -17.50 -1.10 14.37
CA MET A 443 -18.29 -1.53 15.52
C MET A 443 -19.66 -2.08 15.12
N GLY A 444 -20.20 -2.97 15.94
CA GLY A 444 -21.55 -3.51 15.83
C GLY A 444 -21.60 -4.91 15.24
N THR A 445 -22.83 -5.40 15.03
CA THR A 445 -23.08 -6.68 14.40
C THR A 445 -22.96 -6.55 12.88
N VAL A 446 -22.14 -7.39 12.28
CA VAL A 446 -21.91 -7.40 10.84
C VAL A 446 -22.33 -8.74 10.26
N THR A 447 -23.24 -8.68 9.27
CA THR A 447 -23.49 -9.84 8.41
C THR A 447 -22.74 -9.63 7.12
N LEU A 448 -21.71 -10.42 6.87
CA LEU A 448 -20.94 -10.37 5.67
C LEU A 448 -21.73 -10.98 4.50
N LYS A 449 -21.82 -10.25 3.40
CA LYS A 449 -22.22 -10.83 2.13
C LYS A 449 -20.96 -11.35 1.42
N PRO A 450 -21.04 -12.45 0.69
CA PRO A 450 -19.93 -12.93 -0.14
C PRO A 450 -19.42 -11.82 -1.06
N ILE A 451 -18.11 -11.74 -1.23
CA ILE A 451 -17.48 -10.79 -2.16
C ILE A 451 -17.86 -11.17 -3.59
N ASN A 452 -17.89 -12.47 -3.85
CA ASN A 452 -18.28 -13.04 -5.13
C ASN A 452 -18.96 -14.39 -4.90
N GLU A 453 -20.27 -14.44 -5.14
CA GLU A 453 -21.09 -15.67 -4.96
C GLU A 453 -20.80 -16.73 -6.03
N GLU A 454 -20.25 -16.31 -7.18
CA GLU A 454 -19.93 -17.20 -8.30
C GLU A 454 -18.58 -17.91 -8.09
N ILE A 455 -17.71 -17.34 -7.25
CA ILE A 455 -16.38 -17.88 -6.98
C ILE A 455 -16.35 -18.55 -5.63
N GLY A 456 -15.86 -19.76 -5.59
CA GLY A 456 -15.60 -20.46 -4.34
C GLY A 456 -15.64 -21.95 -4.47
N SER A 457 -14.83 -22.57 -3.62
CA SER A 457 -14.79 -24.00 -3.39
C SER A 457 -16.08 -24.51 -2.74
N GLU A 458 -16.21 -25.82 -2.66
CA GLU A 458 -17.27 -26.48 -1.88
C GLU A 458 -17.27 -26.01 -0.42
N THR A 459 -16.08 -25.84 0.17
CA THR A 459 -15.88 -25.32 1.54
C THR A 459 -16.48 -23.91 1.69
N ALA A 460 -16.23 -22.99 0.75
CA ALA A 460 -16.79 -21.66 0.82
C ALA A 460 -18.32 -21.65 0.72
N GLN A 461 -18.90 -22.52 -0.10
CA GLN A 461 -20.35 -22.68 -0.21
C GLN A 461 -20.96 -23.20 1.09
N GLU A 462 -20.31 -24.16 1.76
CA GLU A 462 -20.76 -24.67 3.05
C GLU A 462 -20.66 -23.60 4.14
N LEU A 463 -19.56 -22.85 4.19
CA LEU A 463 -19.36 -21.76 5.15
C LEU A 463 -20.42 -20.66 5.03
N ARG A 464 -20.82 -20.31 3.80
CA ARG A 464 -21.91 -19.34 3.56
C ARG A 464 -23.25 -19.84 4.10
N LYS A 465 -23.52 -21.15 4.02
CA LYS A 465 -24.74 -21.77 4.57
C LYS A 465 -24.80 -21.71 6.11
N LEU A 466 -23.65 -21.58 6.79
CA LEU A 466 -23.61 -21.46 8.24
C LEU A 466 -24.15 -20.11 8.75
N GLY A 467 -24.40 -19.14 7.87
CA GLY A 467 -24.90 -17.81 8.25
C GLY A 467 -23.96 -17.10 9.23
N LEU A 468 -22.66 -17.15 8.98
CA LEU A 468 -21.64 -16.57 9.86
C LEU A 468 -21.91 -15.09 10.10
N THR A 469 -21.94 -14.72 11.37
CA THR A 469 -22.05 -13.32 11.81
C THR A 469 -20.86 -12.97 12.68
N ARG A 470 -20.55 -11.68 12.74
CA ARG A 470 -19.44 -11.16 13.52
C ARG A 470 -19.88 -9.92 14.28
N THR A 471 -19.67 -9.93 15.58
CA THR A 471 -19.91 -8.80 16.45
C THR A 471 -18.57 -8.31 16.99
N LEU A 472 -18.26 -7.02 16.76
CA LEU A 472 -17.13 -6.38 17.39
C LEU A 472 -17.60 -5.75 18.69
N ASP A 473 -17.07 -6.23 19.82
CA ASP A 473 -17.29 -5.65 21.13
C ASP A 473 -16.28 -4.52 21.35
N PRO A 474 -16.69 -3.26 21.48
CA PRO A 474 -15.77 -2.14 21.68
C PRO A 474 -14.96 -2.22 22.99
N HIS A 475 -15.38 -3.05 23.95
CA HIS A 475 -14.67 -3.28 25.21
C HIS A 475 -13.68 -4.47 25.15
N SER A 476 -13.68 -5.24 24.08
CA SER A 476 -12.79 -6.40 23.92
C SER A 476 -11.48 -6.03 23.26
N VAL A 477 -10.37 -6.49 23.84
CA VAL A 477 -9.03 -6.35 23.22
C VAL A 477 -8.95 -7.04 21.85
N ILE A 478 -9.75 -8.08 21.62
CA ILE A 478 -9.82 -8.77 20.32
C ILE A 478 -10.29 -7.84 19.22
N SER A 479 -11.19 -6.91 19.52
CA SER A 479 -11.67 -5.91 18.54
C SER A 479 -10.57 -4.99 18.02
N VAL A 480 -9.47 -4.82 18.75
CA VAL A 480 -8.31 -4.04 18.31
C VAL A 480 -7.69 -4.66 17.04
N GLY A 481 -7.54 -5.98 16.99
CA GLY A 481 -6.98 -6.66 15.84
C GLY A 481 -7.96 -6.98 14.73
N GLU A 482 -9.24 -6.80 15.00
CA GLU A 482 -10.28 -6.98 13.99
C GLU A 482 -10.42 -5.77 13.05
N THR A 483 -9.66 -4.70 13.28
CA THR A 483 -9.62 -3.51 12.45
C THR A 483 -8.27 -3.36 11.75
N MET A 484 -8.28 -2.76 10.55
CA MET A 484 -7.04 -2.46 9.85
C MET A 484 -6.45 -1.15 10.39
N THR A 485 -5.21 -1.20 10.86
CA THR A 485 -4.48 -0.03 11.32
C THR A 485 -3.63 0.53 10.17
N PRO A 486 -3.67 1.85 9.89
CA PRO A 486 -2.82 2.45 8.87
C PRO A 486 -1.35 2.13 9.09
N HIS A 487 -0.67 1.65 8.04
CA HIS A 487 0.76 1.36 8.07
C HIS A 487 1.49 2.23 7.03
N PRO A 488 2.67 2.77 7.37
CA PRO A 488 3.31 2.79 8.69
C PRO A 488 2.81 3.98 9.53
N SER A 489 2.26 3.70 10.68
CA SER A 489 1.73 4.70 11.62
C SER A 489 2.05 4.30 13.06
N LEU A 490 2.17 5.27 13.97
CA LEU A 490 2.30 4.98 15.40
C LEU A 490 1.06 4.28 15.98
N ALA A 491 -0.08 4.36 15.31
CA ALA A 491 -1.28 3.62 15.69
C ALA A 491 -1.10 2.09 15.69
N GLU A 492 -0.09 1.55 14.97
CA GLU A 492 0.23 0.11 14.97
C GLU A 492 0.62 -0.41 16.37
N VAL A 493 1.19 0.43 17.23
CA VAL A 493 1.49 0.08 18.64
C VAL A 493 0.22 -0.39 19.35
N ILE A 494 -0.92 0.22 19.08
CA ILE A 494 -2.22 -0.17 19.66
C ILE A 494 -2.62 -1.57 19.17
N MET A 495 -2.57 -1.79 17.87
CA MET A 495 -2.91 -3.09 17.29
C MET A 495 -2.03 -4.22 17.82
N TRP A 496 -0.72 -4.00 17.90
CA TRP A 496 0.23 -5.04 18.32
C TRP A 496 0.10 -5.42 19.81
N THR A 497 -0.50 -4.59 20.65
CA THR A 497 -0.71 -4.96 22.06
C THR A 497 -1.65 -6.16 22.22
N GLN A 498 -2.55 -6.42 21.28
CA GLN A 498 -3.43 -7.60 21.33
C GLN A 498 -2.66 -8.93 21.33
N TYR A 499 -1.49 -8.99 20.64
CA TYR A 499 -0.71 -10.22 20.55
C TYR A 499 -0.22 -10.75 21.90
N TYR A 500 -0.20 -9.92 22.94
CA TYR A 500 0.08 -10.35 24.32
C TYR A 500 -1.07 -11.18 24.93
N PHE A 501 -2.26 -11.13 24.33
CA PHE A 501 -3.47 -11.80 24.80
C PHE A 501 -3.90 -12.95 23.89
N GLU A 502 -3.29 -13.08 22.71
CA GLU A 502 -3.49 -14.20 21.79
C GLU A 502 -2.61 -15.36 22.23
N GLY A 503 -3.23 -16.45 22.74
CA GLY A 503 -2.52 -17.72 23.01
C GLY A 503 -2.18 -17.98 24.47
N LYS A 504 -2.94 -17.47 25.41
CA LYS A 504 -2.95 -17.96 26.80
C LYS A 504 -4.19 -18.77 27.10
#